data_f7867f26ed9d17ab0798e61f7399400e
#
_entry.id   f7867f26ed9d17ab0798e61f7399400e
#
_cell.length_a   1.000
_cell.length_b   1.000
_cell.length_c   1.000
_cell.angle_alpha   90.00
_cell.angle_beta   90.00
_cell.angle_gamma   90.00
#
_symmetry.space_group_name_H-M   'P 1'
#
loop_
_entity.id
_entity.type
_entity.pdbx_description
1 polymer ?
#
loop_
_entity_poly.entity_id
_entity_poly.type
_entity_poly.pdbx_seq_one_letter_code
_entity_poly.pdbx_strand_id
1 'polypeptide(L)'
;MTNRVSALALCAVLPTLLGSTALAAEATRSARADSASSAEGTTKQLAGGAILHLAPGTRIELGRTLKLQLAATGTTQTVTQVVKLISGRVDIDIPLSKTPKTAVLLQAPHKVSAVAKGGHSIAIADANRVTIAAVDGDMLAASGNDWKTLPSGLVRGFVGHDPTYQEHAVPGIPTLSISRPLLLALGGQTPSVRAESGGVKEADHYQLSVWRIAEKGNELVRRIDTSGAVADIPALSAGQYQVTARAVDASGIFGPDSAAHAVRLVGAELPAGARYEDGAILLGVRGRVKLLGASGLEASYGASTHFVSAPDTVGLSRGEGTVLRLREPGTASEVQFGLEPRTLHADVQITPKHPHWPQDMIEVTVKLFDARGRAVSESVQVKPLVLVDVQPLDVKWLRSENLMHTFIPAPVTRGPWVVRVEIADEFGDPAGRDFMEVAGPESDRVSTR
;
A
#
# COMPACT_ATOMS: atom_id res chain seq x y z
N MET A 1 44.75 20.50 -14.84
CA MET A 1 45.43 19.85 -15.98
C MET A 1 44.82 18.49 -16.14
N THR A 2 43.97 18.33 -17.14
CA THR A 2 44.06 17.42 -18.18
C THR A 2 43.07 16.34 -18.34
N ASN A 3 42.04 16.58 -19.11
CA ASN A 3 41.31 15.49 -19.74
C ASN A 3 40.85 15.87 -21.19
N ARG A 4 41.61 16.73 -21.85
CA ARG A 4 41.28 17.19 -23.23
C ARG A 4 41.64 16.15 -24.32
N VAL A 5 42.47 15.16 -24.03
CA VAL A 5 42.99 14.21 -25.06
C VAL A 5 42.03 13.11 -25.38
N SER A 6 41.20 12.66 -24.42
CA SER A 6 40.26 11.53 -24.66
C SER A 6 39.04 11.88 -25.52
N ALA A 7 38.62 13.16 -25.53
CA ALA A 7 37.48 13.61 -26.30
C ALA A 7 37.78 13.68 -27.80
N LEU A 8 39.02 14.09 -28.16
CA LEU A 8 39.45 14.21 -29.55
C LEU A 8 39.53 12.84 -30.28
N ALA A 9 39.95 11.80 -29.60
CA ALA A 9 40.04 10.47 -30.17
C ALA A 9 38.65 9.86 -30.51
N LEU A 10 37.64 10.20 -29.71
CA LEU A 10 36.27 9.75 -29.97
C LEU A 10 35.62 10.50 -31.12
N CYS A 11 35.89 11.82 -31.26
CA CYS A 11 35.41 12.65 -32.37
C CYS A 11 35.95 12.26 -33.74
N ALA A 12 37.18 11.74 -33.78
CA ALA A 12 37.80 11.30 -35.05
C ALA A 12 37.25 9.97 -35.59
N VAL A 13 36.72 9.10 -34.73
CA VAL A 13 36.25 7.77 -35.12
C VAL A 13 34.74 7.76 -35.46
N LEU A 14 33.92 8.60 -34.79
CA LEU A 14 32.47 8.61 -35.04
C LEU A 14 32.06 9.08 -36.44
N PRO A 15 32.64 10.13 -37.04
CA PRO A 15 32.25 10.54 -38.39
C PRO A 15 32.54 9.50 -39.48
N THR A 16 33.61 8.71 -39.32
CA THR A 16 33.96 7.63 -40.26
C THR A 16 33.01 6.44 -40.14
N LEU A 17 32.46 6.15 -38.97
CA LEU A 17 31.49 5.06 -38.81
C LEU A 17 30.08 5.42 -39.28
N LEU A 18 29.72 6.70 -39.28
CA LEU A 18 28.42 7.19 -39.79
C LEU A 18 28.43 7.49 -41.29
N GLY A 19 29.60 7.61 -41.90
CA GLY A 19 29.76 7.89 -43.35
C GLY A 19 29.88 6.65 -44.24
N SER A 20 29.99 5.45 -43.69
CA SER A 20 30.16 4.20 -44.48
C SER A 20 28.83 3.52 -44.80
N THR A 21 27.90 4.20 -45.44
CA THR A 21 26.71 3.56 -46.00
C THR A 21 26.93 2.90 -47.37
N ALA A 22 28.20 2.73 -47.84
CA ALA A 22 28.52 2.21 -49.16
C ALA A 22 29.12 0.79 -49.19
N LEU A 23 29.14 0.06 -48.07
CA LEU A 23 29.64 -1.34 -48.08
C LEU A 23 28.70 -2.25 -47.25
N ALA A 24 27.46 -2.37 -47.70
CA ALA A 24 26.52 -3.32 -47.10
C ALA A 24 25.62 -3.95 -48.19
N ALA A 25 26.25 -4.67 -49.12
CA ALA A 25 25.49 -5.47 -50.07
C ALA A 25 25.60 -6.99 -49.85
N GLU A 26 26.05 -7.44 -48.64
CA GLU A 26 26.06 -8.90 -48.35
C GLU A 26 25.98 -9.20 -46.86
N ALA A 27 24.93 -8.79 -46.17
CA ALA A 27 24.50 -9.43 -44.94
C ALA A 27 23.05 -9.09 -44.61
N THR A 28 22.18 -9.46 -45.55
CA THR A 28 20.74 -9.42 -45.31
C THR A 28 20.33 -10.59 -44.42
N ARG A 29 20.51 -10.44 -43.14
CA ARG A 29 19.59 -11.01 -42.14
C ARG A 29 19.21 -9.89 -41.16
N SER A 30 18.09 -9.35 -41.46
CA SER A 30 17.28 -8.39 -40.68
C SER A 30 17.37 -8.64 -39.21
N ALA A 31 18.22 -7.87 -38.49
CA ALA A 31 17.94 -7.58 -37.10
C ALA A 31 16.75 -6.60 -37.12
N ARG A 32 15.56 -7.11 -36.97
CA ARG A 32 14.37 -6.32 -36.70
C ARG A 32 14.72 -5.43 -35.50
N ALA A 33 14.75 -4.13 -35.73
CA ALA A 33 14.87 -3.18 -34.64
C ALA A 33 13.70 -3.42 -33.68
N ASP A 34 13.96 -3.93 -32.50
CA ASP A 34 12.94 -4.08 -31.47
C ASP A 34 12.52 -2.69 -31.03
N SER A 35 11.44 -2.17 -31.60
CA SER A 35 10.79 -0.96 -31.12
C SER A 35 9.96 -1.35 -29.91
N ALA A 36 10.34 -0.86 -28.71
CA ALA A 36 9.56 -1.03 -27.51
C ALA A 36 8.78 0.25 -27.26
N SER A 37 7.45 0.15 -27.29
CA SER A 37 6.54 1.12 -26.71
C SER A 37 5.75 0.40 -25.64
N SER A 38 5.84 0.84 -24.38
CA SER A 38 5.12 0.24 -23.25
C SER A 38 4.19 1.29 -22.64
N ALA A 39 2.94 0.91 -22.41
CA ALA A 39 1.99 1.71 -21.63
C ALA A 39 2.38 1.75 -20.16
N GLU A 40 3.14 0.76 -19.70
CA GLU A 40 3.74 0.68 -18.36
C GLU A 40 5.26 0.78 -18.50
N GLY A 41 5.94 1.31 -17.45
CA GLY A 41 7.40 1.39 -17.43
C GLY A 41 8.03 0.00 -17.62
N THR A 42 9.09 -0.08 -18.40
CA THR A 42 9.77 -1.35 -18.75
C THR A 42 11.24 -1.26 -18.41
N THR A 43 11.79 -2.36 -17.87
CA THR A 43 13.23 -2.49 -17.65
C THR A 43 13.83 -3.41 -18.72
N LYS A 44 14.92 -2.99 -19.35
CA LYS A 44 15.68 -3.80 -20.33
C LYS A 44 17.14 -3.92 -19.88
N GLN A 45 17.64 -5.13 -19.82
CA GLN A 45 19.06 -5.38 -19.62
C GLN A 45 19.79 -5.42 -20.96
N LEU A 46 20.86 -4.65 -21.06
CA LEU A 46 21.72 -4.58 -22.27
C LEU A 46 22.93 -5.49 -22.15
N ALA A 47 23.55 -5.72 -23.30
CA ALA A 47 24.85 -6.41 -23.35
C ALA A 47 25.87 -5.65 -22.50
N GLY A 48 26.62 -6.39 -21.65
CA GLY A 48 27.63 -5.82 -20.76
C GLY A 48 27.10 -5.33 -19.40
N GLY A 49 25.83 -5.60 -19.06
CA GLY A 49 25.28 -5.39 -17.72
C GLY A 49 24.67 -4.00 -17.49
N ALA A 50 24.59 -3.14 -18.52
CA ALA A 50 23.84 -1.89 -18.39
C ALA A 50 22.33 -2.18 -18.35
N ILE A 51 21.61 -1.37 -17.58
CA ILE A 51 20.16 -1.49 -17.40
C ILE A 51 19.51 -0.21 -17.91
N LEU A 52 18.46 -0.36 -18.73
CA LEU A 52 17.60 0.75 -19.14
C LEU A 52 16.26 0.65 -18.41
N HIS A 53 15.86 1.73 -17.79
CA HIS A 53 14.50 1.90 -17.27
C HIS A 53 13.75 2.88 -18.16
N LEU A 54 12.71 2.40 -18.81
CA LEU A 54 11.88 3.18 -19.72
C LEU A 54 10.64 3.66 -18.99
N ALA A 55 10.39 4.96 -18.97
CA ALA A 55 9.14 5.49 -18.46
C ALA A 55 7.95 5.08 -19.37
N PRO A 56 6.71 5.10 -18.85
CA PRO A 56 5.52 4.86 -19.65
C PRO A 56 5.48 5.74 -20.91
N GLY A 57 5.11 5.17 -22.05
CA GLY A 57 5.04 5.89 -23.32
C GLY A 57 6.39 6.17 -23.99
N THR A 58 7.51 5.74 -23.42
CA THR A 58 8.84 5.92 -24.02
C THR A 58 9.00 5.05 -25.25
N ARG A 59 9.56 5.63 -26.32
CA ARG A 59 9.83 4.96 -27.59
C ARG A 59 11.32 4.95 -27.87
N ILE A 60 11.91 3.75 -27.94
CA ILE A 60 13.33 3.54 -28.28
C ILE A 60 13.49 2.53 -29.39
N GLU A 61 14.62 2.61 -30.10
CA GLU A 61 15.14 1.57 -30.98
C GLU A 61 16.51 1.12 -30.47
N LEU A 62 16.72 -0.18 -30.32
CA LEU A 62 18.02 -0.73 -30.00
C LEU A 62 18.83 -0.96 -31.25
N GLY A 63 19.95 -0.26 -31.38
CA GLY A 63 20.88 -0.41 -32.47
C GLY A 63 21.88 -1.52 -32.24
N ARG A 64 22.94 -1.53 -33.07
CA ARG A 64 24.02 -2.53 -33.01
C ARG A 64 24.84 -2.38 -31.73
N THR A 65 25.35 -3.49 -31.22
CA THR A 65 26.41 -3.49 -30.21
C THR A 65 27.76 -3.28 -30.91
N LEU A 66 28.50 -2.29 -30.49
CA LEU A 66 29.80 -1.93 -31.02
C LEU A 66 30.89 -2.27 -30.00
N LYS A 67 32.09 -2.61 -30.47
CA LYS A 67 33.27 -2.69 -29.63
C LYS A 67 34.12 -1.46 -29.93
N LEU A 68 34.15 -0.54 -29.00
CA LEU A 68 34.89 0.71 -29.13
C LEU A 68 36.07 0.74 -28.17
N GLN A 69 37.17 1.34 -28.61
CA GLN A 69 38.31 1.63 -27.75
C GLN A 69 38.16 3.08 -27.26
N LEU A 70 37.79 3.22 -25.97
CA LEU A 70 37.45 4.51 -25.38
C LEU A 70 38.63 5.24 -24.74
N ALA A 71 39.79 4.65 -24.72
CA ALA A 71 40.98 5.25 -24.09
C ALA A 71 42.13 5.39 -25.08
N ALA A 72 42.75 6.55 -25.10
CA ALA A 72 43.91 6.82 -25.93
C ALA A 72 45.18 6.01 -25.58
N THR A 73 45.19 5.37 -24.41
CA THR A 73 46.37 4.71 -23.82
C THR A 73 46.17 3.24 -23.45
N GLY A 74 45.03 2.62 -23.76
CA GLY A 74 44.73 1.28 -23.27
C GLY A 74 44.15 0.33 -24.33
N THR A 75 44.48 -0.94 -24.17
CA THR A 75 43.94 -2.08 -24.98
C THR A 75 42.51 -2.50 -24.58
N THR A 76 41.85 -1.77 -23.66
CA THR A 76 40.54 -2.16 -23.15
C THR A 76 39.46 -1.86 -24.15
N GLN A 77 38.87 -2.90 -24.70
CA GLN A 77 37.68 -2.78 -25.55
C GLN A 77 36.44 -2.61 -24.67
N THR A 78 35.67 -1.58 -24.95
CA THR A 78 34.38 -1.34 -24.31
C THR A 78 33.23 -1.80 -25.20
N VAL A 79 32.34 -2.63 -24.68
CA VAL A 79 31.11 -3.03 -25.34
C VAL A 79 30.15 -1.85 -25.29
N THR A 80 29.84 -1.26 -26.43
CA THR A 80 28.96 -0.09 -26.52
C THR A 80 27.65 -0.47 -27.20
N GLN A 81 26.56 -0.37 -26.47
CA GLN A 81 25.21 -0.54 -27.02
C GLN A 81 24.70 0.80 -27.56
N VAL A 82 24.21 0.81 -28.79
CA VAL A 82 23.54 1.98 -29.36
C VAL A 82 22.06 1.93 -28.95
N VAL A 83 21.57 3.04 -28.41
CA VAL A 83 20.16 3.24 -28.03
C VAL A 83 19.68 4.51 -28.69
N LYS A 84 18.66 4.42 -29.56
CA LYS A 84 18.04 5.58 -30.18
C LYS A 84 16.76 5.90 -29.42
N LEU A 85 16.74 7.04 -28.73
CA LEU A 85 15.56 7.58 -28.05
C LEU A 85 14.77 8.40 -29.07
N ILE A 86 13.54 7.97 -29.36
CA ILE A 86 12.65 8.68 -30.29
C ILE A 86 11.82 9.71 -29.50
N SER A 87 11.27 9.32 -28.37
CA SER A 87 10.49 10.18 -27.48
C SER A 87 10.35 9.55 -26.12
N GLY A 88 10.07 10.36 -25.08
CA GLY A 88 9.86 9.92 -23.72
C GLY A 88 11.13 9.97 -22.89
N ARG A 89 11.23 9.15 -21.86
CA ARG A 89 12.30 9.16 -20.86
C ARG A 89 12.96 7.81 -20.75
N VAL A 90 14.29 7.80 -20.74
CA VAL A 90 15.11 6.63 -20.44
C VAL A 90 16.10 6.96 -19.32
N ASP A 91 16.14 6.12 -18.31
CA ASP A 91 17.15 6.12 -17.27
C ASP A 91 18.14 4.99 -17.59
N ILE A 92 19.43 5.27 -17.46
CA ILE A 92 20.51 4.37 -17.83
C ILE A 92 21.38 4.13 -16.61
N ASP A 93 21.43 2.88 -16.14
CA ASP A 93 22.27 2.46 -15.05
C ASP A 93 23.41 1.59 -15.56
N ILE A 94 24.64 2.02 -15.34
CA ILE A 94 25.86 1.27 -15.66
C ILE A 94 26.70 1.15 -14.39
N PRO A 95 27.12 -0.07 -14.00
CA PRO A 95 27.99 -0.22 -12.83
C PRO A 95 29.24 0.65 -12.94
N LEU A 96 29.52 1.44 -11.88
CA LEU A 96 30.72 2.26 -11.81
C LEU A 96 31.96 1.36 -11.78
N SER A 97 32.92 1.66 -12.67
CA SER A 97 34.19 0.92 -12.76
C SER A 97 35.33 1.84 -13.17
N LYS A 98 36.50 1.63 -12.58
CA LYS A 98 37.73 2.33 -12.99
C LYS A 98 38.14 2.03 -14.44
N THR A 99 37.76 0.85 -14.93
CA THR A 99 37.97 0.42 -16.33
C THR A 99 36.62 0.03 -16.91
N PRO A 100 35.86 0.98 -17.47
CA PRO A 100 34.51 0.70 -17.97
C PRO A 100 34.58 -0.29 -19.13
N LYS A 101 33.95 -1.46 -18.94
CA LYS A 101 33.83 -2.51 -19.96
C LYS A 101 32.57 -2.34 -20.81
N THR A 102 31.67 -1.48 -20.37
CA THR A 102 30.38 -1.24 -20.99
C THR A 102 30.14 0.26 -21.13
N ALA A 103 29.53 0.65 -22.21
CA ALA A 103 29.03 2.01 -22.44
C ALA A 103 27.68 1.96 -23.17
N VAL A 104 26.90 3.02 -23.07
CA VAL A 104 25.69 3.23 -23.84
C VAL A 104 25.86 4.49 -24.67
N LEU A 105 25.77 4.35 -25.99
CA LEU A 105 25.67 5.47 -26.93
C LEU A 105 24.20 5.78 -27.15
N LEU A 106 23.73 6.83 -26.53
CA LEU A 106 22.39 7.34 -26.74
C LEU A 106 22.40 8.26 -27.99
N GLN A 107 21.43 8.07 -28.85
CA GLN A 107 21.09 8.98 -29.95
C GLN A 107 19.67 9.48 -29.74
N ALA A 108 19.49 10.78 -29.76
CA ALA A 108 18.20 11.43 -29.52
C ALA A 108 17.84 12.34 -30.72
N PRO A 109 16.61 12.87 -30.80
CA PRO A 109 16.22 13.84 -31.81
C PRO A 109 17.18 15.03 -31.87
N HIS A 110 17.04 15.85 -32.90
CA HIS A 110 17.81 17.09 -33.08
C HIS A 110 19.34 16.91 -33.16
N LYS A 111 19.81 15.71 -33.57
CA LYS A 111 21.24 15.33 -33.63
C LYS A 111 21.94 15.36 -32.26
N VAL A 112 21.20 15.22 -31.20
CA VAL A 112 21.77 15.11 -29.86
C VAL A 112 22.24 13.68 -29.63
N SER A 113 23.45 13.54 -29.09
CA SER A 113 24.03 12.24 -28.76
C SER A 113 24.72 12.32 -27.40
N ALA A 114 24.74 11.18 -26.69
CA ALA A 114 25.43 11.09 -25.42
C ALA A 114 26.07 9.72 -25.22
N VAL A 115 27.19 9.67 -24.48
CA VAL A 115 27.86 8.42 -24.12
C VAL A 115 27.96 8.33 -22.62
N ALA A 116 27.22 7.38 -22.04
CA ALA A 116 27.33 7.01 -20.63
C ALA A 116 28.34 5.85 -20.49
N LYS A 117 29.24 5.95 -19.50
CA LYS A 117 30.30 4.95 -19.26
C LYS A 117 30.23 4.31 -17.88
N GLY A 118 29.37 4.83 -17.00
CA GLY A 118 29.18 4.37 -15.63
C GLY A 118 28.26 5.31 -14.87
N GLY A 119 27.68 4.80 -13.78
CA GLY A 119 26.76 5.56 -12.95
C GLY A 119 25.35 5.60 -13.49
N HIS A 120 24.57 6.57 -13.00
CA HIS A 120 23.18 6.79 -13.36
C HIS A 120 23.05 8.03 -14.26
N SER A 121 22.40 7.87 -15.40
CA SER A 121 22.16 8.92 -16.37
C SER A 121 20.70 8.93 -16.81
N ILE A 122 20.18 10.10 -17.13
CA ILE A 122 18.79 10.25 -17.57
C ILE A 122 18.78 10.98 -18.91
N ALA A 123 17.92 10.54 -19.82
CA ALA A 123 17.64 11.29 -21.04
C ALA A 123 16.12 11.39 -21.25
N ILE A 124 15.68 12.59 -21.59
CA ILE A 124 14.29 12.91 -21.91
C ILE A 124 14.27 13.54 -23.30
N ALA A 125 13.38 13.09 -24.16
CA ALA A 125 13.17 13.64 -25.48
C ALA A 125 11.68 13.90 -25.75
N ASP A 126 11.37 15.10 -26.16
CA ASP A 126 10.08 15.46 -26.71
C ASP A 126 10.22 16.04 -28.15
N ALA A 127 9.16 16.61 -28.70
CA ALA A 127 9.15 17.10 -30.06
C ALA A 127 10.18 18.23 -30.30
N ASN A 128 10.50 19.04 -29.29
CA ASN A 128 11.29 20.25 -29.44
C ASN A 128 12.53 20.31 -28.52
N ARG A 129 12.62 19.40 -27.57
CA ARG A 129 13.67 19.46 -26.54
C ARG A 129 14.25 18.08 -26.27
N VAL A 130 15.56 18.06 -26.03
CA VAL A 130 16.27 16.90 -25.49
C VAL A 130 17.00 17.35 -24.23
N THR A 131 16.78 16.65 -23.14
CA THR A 131 17.46 16.90 -21.86
C THR A 131 18.28 15.68 -21.49
N ILE A 132 19.54 15.85 -21.14
CA ILE A 132 20.44 14.80 -20.70
C ILE A 132 21.01 15.17 -19.34
N ALA A 133 20.96 14.27 -18.38
CA ALA A 133 21.51 14.44 -17.05
C ALA A 133 22.54 13.36 -16.72
N ALA A 134 23.67 13.77 -16.21
CA ALA A 134 24.66 12.92 -15.57
C ALA A 134 24.40 12.94 -14.05
N VAL A 135 23.53 12.09 -13.55
CA VAL A 135 23.15 12.09 -12.12
C VAL A 135 24.31 11.60 -11.27
N ASP A 136 24.92 10.48 -11.69
CA ASP A 136 26.10 9.90 -11.07
C ASP A 136 27.04 9.41 -12.17
N GLY A 137 28.32 9.80 -12.08
CA GLY A 137 29.30 9.54 -13.11
C GLY A 137 29.26 10.51 -14.28
N ASP A 138 30.42 10.82 -14.85
CA ASP A 138 30.56 11.72 -15.98
C ASP A 138 30.11 11.04 -17.29
N MET A 139 29.53 11.83 -18.18
CA MET A 139 29.21 11.37 -19.52
C MET A 139 29.71 12.38 -20.59
N LEU A 140 29.72 11.95 -21.85
CA LEU A 140 29.93 12.84 -22.98
C LEU A 140 28.58 13.16 -23.61
N ALA A 141 28.34 14.41 -23.94
CA ALA A 141 27.14 14.84 -24.65
C ALA A 141 27.51 15.78 -25.80
N ALA A 142 26.77 15.67 -26.90
CA ALA A 142 27.00 16.46 -28.11
C ALA A 142 25.69 16.92 -28.73
N SER A 143 25.70 18.09 -29.36
CA SER A 143 24.79 18.50 -30.40
C SER A 143 25.56 18.52 -31.72
N GLY A 144 25.18 17.69 -32.68
CA GLY A 144 25.99 17.45 -33.88
C GLY A 144 27.33 16.80 -33.57
N ASN A 145 28.43 17.45 -33.94
CA ASN A 145 29.80 16.93 -33.78
C ASN A 145 30.57 17.56 -32.57
N ASP A 146 29.99 18.48 -31.86
CA ASP A 146 30.64 19.18 -30.71
C ASP A 146 30.44 18.38 -29.42
N TRP A 147 31.35 17.45 -29.16
CA TRP A 147 31.35 16.60 -27.97
C TRP A 147 31.98 17.31 -26.78
N LYS A 148 31.23 17.40 -25.69
CA LYS A 148 31.70 17.99 -24.42
C LYS A 148 31.39 17.07 -23.25
N THR A 149 32.27 17.07 -22.26
CA THR A 149 31.99 16.35 -21.01
C THR A 149 30.82 17.01 -20.29
N LEU A 150 29.88 16.21 -19.86
CA LEU A 150 28.84 16.55 -18.92
C LEU A 150 29.24 15.95 -17.57
N PRO A 151 29.72 16.76 -16.61
CA PRO A 151 30.12 16.26 -15.31
C PRO A 151 28.95 15.67 -14.52
N SER A 152 29.26 14.78 -13.61
CA SER A 152 28.32 14.27 -12.62
C SER A 152 27.63 15.42 -11.88
N GLY A 153 26.31 15.28 -11.64
CA GLY A 153 25.48 16.29 -10.99
C GLY A 153 24.99 17.42 -11.90
N LEU A 154 25.20 17.32 -13.23
CA LEU A 154 24.73 18.35 -14.18
C LEU A 154 23.71 17.82 -15.18
N VAL A 155 22.83 18.72 -15.56
CA VAL A 155 21.81 18.57 -16.60
C VAL A 155 22.14 19.47 -17.77
N ARG A 156 21.98 18.98 -18.98
CA ARG A 156 22.15 19.75 -20.22
C ARG A 156 20.89 19.63 -21.08
N GLY A 157 20.24 20.77 -21.34
CA GLY A 157 19.05 20.88 -22.17
C GLY A 157 19.37 21.47 -23.54
N PHE A 158 18.94 20.80 -24.61
CA PHE A 158 19.05 21.21 -25.99
C PHE A 158 17.66 21.53 -26.54
N VAL A 159 17.52 22.64 -27.25
CA VAL A 159 16.24 23.08 -27.83
C VAL A 159 16.32 23.06 -29.34
N GLY A 160 15.46 22.29 -29.98
CA GLY A 160 15.42 22.15 -31.44
C GLY A 160 16.77 21.77 -32.02
N HIS A 161 17.17 22.44 -33.13
CA HIS A 161 18.44 22.21 -33.82
C HIS A 161 19.54 23.19 -33.38
N ASP A 162 19.28 24.02 -32.31
CA ASP A 162 20.26 24.95 -31.79
C ASP A 162 21.42 24.17 -31.14
N PRO A 163 22.67 24.40 -31.53
CA PRO A 163 23.83 23.78 -30.91
C PRO A 163 24.08 24.31 -29.49
N THR A 164 23.44 25.41 -29.11
CA THR A 164 23.53 25.97 -27.74
C THR A 164 22.75 25.06 -26.77
N TYR A 165 23.20 25.04 -25.54
CA TYR A 165 22.56 24.28 -24.49
C TYR A 165 22.49 25.10 -23.20
N GLN A 166 21.50 24.76 -22.38
CA GLN A 166 21.36 25.27 -21.02
C GLN A 166 21.89 24.21 -20.04
N GLU A 167 22.71 24.63 -19.11
CA GLU A 167 23.19 23.75 -18.03
C GLU A 167 22.65 24.21 -16.67
N HIS A 168 22.25 23.25 -15.87
CA HIS A 168 21.93 23.48 -14.46
C HIS A 168 22.29 22.25 -13.65
N ALA A 169 22.28 22.37 -12.33
CA ALA A 169 22.54 21.23 -11.45
C ALA A 169 21.37 20.25 -11.45
N VAL A 170 21.67 18.96 -11.30
CA VAL A 170 20.67 17.95 -10.92
C VAL A 170 20.11 18.35 -9.55
N PRO A 171 18.78 18.27 -9.32
CA PRO A 171 18.21 18.58 -8.02
C PRO A 171 18.92 17.82 -6.90
N GLY A 172 19.15 18.48 -5.78
CA GLY A 172 19.79 17.88 -4.62
C GLY A 172 18.90 16.86 -3.90
N ILE A 173 19.44 16.26 -2.84
CA ILE A 173 18.70 15.33 -1.98
C ILE A 173 17.70 16.12 -1.15
N PRO A 174 16.39 15.83 -1.21
CA PRO A 174 15.41 16.53 -0.40
C PRO A 174 15.45 16.03 1.05
N THR A 175 15.02 16.89 1.97
CA THR A 175 14.63 16.46 3.30
C THR A 175 13.28 15.79 3.23
N LEU A 176 13.07 14.75 4.03
CA LEU A 176 11.78 14.10 4.21
C LEU A 176 11.50 13.96 5.69
N SER A 177 10.30 14.29 6.11
CA SER A 177 9.81 13.99 7.47
C SER A 177 8.42 13.41 7.42
N ILE A 178 8.13 12.51 8.37
CA ILE A 178 6.81 11.88 8.53
C ILE A 178 6.28 12.27 9.91
N SER A 179 5.15 12.96 9.94
CA SER A 179 4.59 13.49 11.19
C SER A 179 4.15 12.40 12.17
N ARG A 180 3.63 11.28 11.65
CA ARG A 180 3.16 10.13 12.44
C ARG A 180 3.60 8.85 11.76
N PRO A 181 4.72 8.24 12.18
CA PRO A 181 5.23 7.02 11.56
C PRO A 181 4.46 5.76 11.98
N LEU A 182 3.64 5.82 13.04
CA LEU A 182 2.80 4.74 13.52
C LEU A 182 1.34 5.19 13.55
N LEU A 183 0.45 4.46 12.87
CA LEU A 183 -0.96 4.80 12.69
C LEU A 183 -1.85 3.57 12.87
N LEU A 184 -3.13 3.81 13.23
CA LEU A 184 -4.16 2.78 13.27
C LEU A 184 -5.01 2.82 11.99
N ALA A 185 -5.26 1.64 11.42
CA ALA A 185 -6.16 1.41 10.30
C ALA A 185 -7.26 0.42 10.73
N LEU A 186 -8.17 0.89 11.59
CA LEU A 186 -9.24 0.09 12.20
C LEU A 186 -10.61 0.52 11.67
N GLY A 187 -11.58 -0.39 11.71
CA GLY A 187 -12.98 -0.10 11.41
C GLY A 187 -13.24 0.40 9.98
N GLY A 188 -12.43 -0.01 9.02
CA GLY A 188 -12.55 0.47 7.63
C GLY A 188 -11.98 1.86 7.40
N GLN A 189 -11.43 2.51 8.43
CA GLN A 189 -10.73 3.77 8.28
C GLN A 189 -9.37 3.54 7.61
N THR A 190 -9.09 4.33 6.60
CA THR A 190 -7.78 4.36 5.94
C THR A 190 -7.11 5.67 6.28
N PRO A 191 -6.26 5.71 7.32
CA PRO A 191 -5.57 6.94 7.69
C PRO A 191 -4.65 7.39 6.57
N SER A 192 -4.53 8.70 6.38
CA SER A 192 -3.51 9.27 5.51
C SER A 192 -2.21 9.47 6.28
N VAL A 193 -1.10 9.19 5.61
CA VAL A 193 0.24 9.48 6.13
C VAL A 193 0.67 10.82 5.60
N ARG A 194 0.88 11.77 6.49
CA ARG A 194 1.36 13.11 6.11
C ARG A 194 2.88 13.12 6.04
N ALA A 195 3.38 13.39 4.84
CA ALA A 195 4.79 13.51 4.52
C ALA A 195 5.12 14.96 4.17
N GLU A 196 6.25 15.47 4.66
CA GLU A 196 6.77 16.80 4.35
C GLU A 196 8.12 16.63 3.70
N SER A 197 8.28 17.17 2.49
CA SER A 197 9.52 17.16 1.72
C SER A 197 9.92 18.57 1.37
N GLY A 198 11.22 18.85 1.29
CA GLY A 198 11.67 20.21 0.99
C GLY A 198 13.18 20.36 0.93
N GLY A 199 13.64 21.62 0.93
CA GLY A 199 15.04 21.97 1.05
C GLY A 199 15.84 21.95 -0.26
N VAL A 200 15.22 21.72 -1.42
CA VAL A 200 15.91 21.73 -2.72
C VAL A 200 15.46 22.94 -3.54
N LYS A 201 16.38 23.86 -3.81
CA LYS A 201 16.12 25.12 -4.49
C LYS A 201 15.71 24.93 -5.96
N GLU A 202 16.29 23.95 -6.61
CA GLU A 202 16.09 23.65 -8.04
C GLU A 202 14.85 22.77 -8.29
N ALA A 203 14.14 22.37 -7.25
CA ALA A 203 12.95 21.55 -7.38
C ALA A 203 11.75 22.37 -7.88
N ASP A 204 11.11 21.86 -8.92
CA ASP A 204 9.79 22.27 -9.36
C ASP A 204 8.70 21.59 -8.52
N HIS A 205 8.92 20.31 -8.25
CA HIS A 205 8.05 19.49 -7.42
C HIS A 205 8.82 18.34 -6.77
N TYR A 206 8.13 17.58 -5.91
CA TYR A 206 8.69 16.39 -5.28
C TYR A 206 7.89 15.14 -5.67
N GLN A 207 8.59 14.03 -5.82
CA GLN A 207 7.98 12.74 -6.01
C GLN A 207 8.23 11.85 -4.79
N LEU A 208 7.16 11.41 -4.15
CA LEU A 208 7.20 10.44 -3.05
C LEU A 208 7.07 9.02 -3.60
N SER A 209 7.91 8.12 -3.14
CA SER A 209 7.81 6.68 -3.42
C SER A 209 7.50 5.95 -2.12
N VAL A 210 6.42 5.17 -2.15
CA VAL A 210 5.95 4.37 -1.01
C VAL A 210 6.20 2.90 -1.31
N TRP A 211 7.02 2.28 -0.50
CA TRP A 211 7.43 0.89 -0.64
C TRP A 211 6.85 0.07 0.50
N ARG A 212 6.21 -1.04 0.20
CA ARG A 212 5.80 -2.02 1.20
C ARG A 212 6.98 -2.94 1.51
N ILE A 213 7.28 -3.13 2.79
CA ILE A 213 8.30 -4.07 3.23
C ILE A 213 7.65 -5.45 3.26
N ALA A 214 8.13 -6.37 2.42
CA ALA A 214 7.67 -7.74 2.35
C ALA A 214 8.85 -8.71 2.53
N GLU A 215 8.58 -9.95 2.89
CA GLU A 215 9.61 -10.99 3.10
C GLU A 215 10.50 -11.22 1.88
N LYS A 216 9.97 -11.02 0.67
CA LYS A 216 10.68 -11.23 -0.60
C LYS A 216 11.35 -9.97 -1.16
N GLY A 217 11.38 -8.88 -0.39
CA GLY A 217 11.91 -7.58 -0.79
C GLY A 217 10.86 -6.48 -0.81
N ASN A 218 11.31 -5.25 -1.04
CA ASN A 218 10.44 -4.08 -1.05
C ASN A 218 9.64 -4.01 -2.35
N GLU A 219 8.33 -3.81 -2.24
CA GLU A 219 7.41 -3.64 -3.35
C GLU A 219 6.97 -2.17 -3.45
N LEU A 220 7.11 -1.56 -4.61
CA LEU A 220 6.61 -0.21 -4.85
C LEU A 220 5.08 -0.23 -4.91
N VAL A 221 4.44 0.35 -3.90
CA VAL A 221 2.98 0.41 -3.80
C VAL A 221 2.43 1.64 -4.50
N ARG A 222 3.14 2.78 -4.40
CA ARG A 222 2.64 4.05 -4.91
C ARG A 222 3.76 5.06 -5.19
N ARG A 223 3.53 5.89 -6.22
CA ARG A 223 4.25 7.13 -6.45
C ARG A 223 3.27 8.29 -6.41
N ILE A 224 3.68 9.40 -5.80
CA ILE A 224 2.86 10.61 -5.63
C ILE A 224 3.71 11.80 -5.99
N ASP A 225 3.29 12.53 -7.01
CA ASP A 225 3.89 13.81 -7.36
C ASP A 225 3.16 14.91 -6.59
N THR A 226 3.92 15.83 -5.98
CA THR A 226 3.38 16.94 -5.20
C THR A 226 4.08 18.23 -5.55
N SER A 227 3.32 19.24 -5.94
CA SER A 227 3.84 20.60 -6.20
C SER A 227 4.14 21.36 -4.93
N GLY A 228 3.69 20.88 -3.77
CA GLY A 228 3.93 21.49 -2.47
C GLY A 228 4.89 20.67 -1.62
N ALA A 229 5.39 21.30 -0.53
CA ALA A 229 6.24 20.64 0.43
C ALA A 229 5.54 19.54 1.24
N VAL A 230 4.21 19.52 1.23
CA VAL A 230 3.39 18.58 2.02
C VAL A 230 2.56 17.72 1.10
N ALA A 231 2.56 16.43 1.35
CA ALA A 231 1.70 15.46 0.67
C ALA A 231 1.02 14.53 1.67
N ASP A 232 -0.23 14.21 1.39
CA ASP A 232 -0.97 13.18 2.10
C ASP A 232 -0.94 11.89 1.26
N ILE A 233 -0.36 10.83 1.83
CA ILE A 233 -0.31 9.50 1.24
C ILE A 233 -1.61 8.79 1.64
N PRO A 234 -2.58 8.62 0.73
CA PRO A 234 -3.88 8.08 1.07
C PRO A 234 -3.87 6.55 1.12
N ALA A 235 -4.79 5.99 1.89
CA ALA A 235 -5.30 4.63 1.80
C ALA A 235 -4.24 3.52 1.68
N LEU A 236 -3.36 3.42 2.68
CA LEU A 236 -2.48 2.28 2.83
C LEU A 236 -3.18 1.19 3.69
N SER A 237 -3.03 -0.07 3.32
CA SER A 237 -3.46 -1.20 4.14
C SER A 237 -2.55 -1.38 5.36
N ALA A 238 -2.99 -2.18 6.34
CA ALA A 238 -2.12 -2.53 7.46
C ALA A 238 -0.82 -3.20 6.96
N GLY A 239 0.32 -2.77 7.51
CA GLY A 239 1.64 -3.25 7.08
C GLY A 239 2.77 -2.30 7.44
N GLN A 240 3.98 -2.68 7.02
CA GLN A 240 5.19 -1.88 7.17
C GLN A 240 5.56 -1.27 5.83
N TYR A 241 5.93 0.00 5.84
CA TYR A 241 6.26 0.76 4.65
C TYR A 241 7.55 1.56 4.84
N GLN A 242 8.19 1.87 3.74
CA GLN A 242 9.23 2.87 3.64
C GLN A 242 8.78 3.95 2.66
N VAL A 243 9.03 5.19 3.02
CA VAL A 243 8.75 6.35 2.16
C VAL A 243 10.06 7.03 1.87
N THR A 244 10.32 7.30 0.59
CA THR A 244 11.42 8.14 0.11
C THR A 244 10.85 9.30 -0.70
N ALA A 245 11.59 10.39 -0.77
CA ALA A 245 11.27 11.54 -1.60
C ALA A 245 12.43 11.85 -2.52
N ARG A 246 12.14 12.35 -3.72
CA ARG A 246 13.14 12.94 -4.60
C ARG A 246 12.63 14.26 -5.16
N ALA A 247 13.52 15.19 -5.36
CA ALA A 247 13.24 16.46 -6.00
C ALA A 247 13.24 16.27 -7.52
N VAL A 248 12.32 16.94 -8.21
CA VAL A 248 12.19 16.91 -9.67
C VAL A 248 12.24 18.33 -10.18
N ASP A 249 13.07 18.61 -11.18
CA ASP A 249 13.15 19.94 -11.81
C ASP A 249 12.06 20.15 -12.87
N ALA A 250 11.95 21.35 -13.39
CA ALA A 250 10.98 21.71 -14.44
C ALA A 250 11.18 20.95 -15.77
N SER A 251 12.32 20.29 -15.97
CA SER A 251 12.58 19.43 -17.14
C SER A 251 12.24 17.97 -16.91
N GLY A 252 11.77 17.60 -15.69
CA GLY A 252 11.43 16.23 -15.32
C GLY A 252 12.65 15.39 -14.90
N ILE A 253 13.82 16.01 -14.70
CA ILE A 253 14.98 15.33 -14.13
C ILE A 253 14.84 15.28 -12.62
N PHE A 254 15.03 14.10 -12.04
CA PHE A 254 15.02 13.92 -10.60
C PHE A 254 16.40 13.71 -10.03
N GLY A 255 16.58 14.27 -8.85
CA GLY A 255 17.75 14.07 -8.03
C GLY A 255 17.74 12.72 -7.30
N PRO A 256 18.74 12.48 -6.46
CA PRO A 256 18.79 11.30 -5.61
C PRO A 256 17.63 11.26 -4.61
N ASP A 257 17.30 10.03 -4.19
CA ASP A 257 16.30 9.81 -3.15
C ASP A 257 16.78 10.32 -1.78
N SER A 258 15.86 10.79 -0.97
CA SER A 258 16.07 11.07 0.46
C SER A 258 16.43 9.81 1.22
N ALA A 259 16.85 9.95 2.47
CA ALA A 259 16.83 8.85 3.42
C ALA A 259 15.40 8.26 3.50
N ALA A 260 15.32 6.94 3.61
CA ALA A 260 14.04 6.25 3.76
C ALA A 260 13.48 6.42 5.18
N HIS A 261 12.20 6.78 5.27
CA HIS A 261 11.48 6.88 6.53
C HIS A 261 10.52 5.71 6.67
N ALA A 262 10.59 5.03 7.82
CA ALA A 262 9.69 3.95 8.13
C ALA A 262 8.30 4.49 8.49
N VAL A 263 7.26 3.82 8.00
CA VAL A 263 5.85 4.06 8.34
C VAL A 263 5.20 2.72 8.62
N ARG A 264 4.41 2.66 9.66
CA ARG A 264 3.71 1.46 10.05
C ARG A 264 2.23 1.73 10.25
N LEU A 265 1.40 0.94 9.60
CA LEU A 265 -0.04 0.95 9.79
C LEU A 265 -0.46 -0.35 10.48
N VAL A 266 -1.03 -0.19 11.68
CA VAL A 266 -1.57 -1.31 12.45
C VAL A 266 -3.06 -1.43 12.17
N GLY A 267 -3.47 -2.58 11.72
CA GLY A 267 -4.86 -2.95 11.53
C GLY A 267 -5.27 -4.08 12.45
N ALA A 268 -6.53 -4.48 12.34
CA ALA A 268 -7.06 -5.63 13.04
C ALA A 268 -8.02 -6.39 12.14
N GLU A 269 -7.90 -7.70 12.16
CA GLU A 269 -8.88 -8.61 11.61
C GLU A 269 -9.89 -8.91 12.71
N LEU A 270 -11.11 -8.40 12.54
CA LEU A 270 -12.17 -8.51 13.54
C LEU A 270 -12.90 -9.84 13.36
N PRO A 271 -13.22 -10.56 14.45
CA PRO A 271 -14.10 -11.71 14.37
C PRO A 271 -15.53 -11.28 13.97
N ALA A 272 -16.33 -12.25 13.53
CA ALA A 272 -17.71 -11.98 13.15
C ALA A 272 -18.46 -11.26 14.30
N GLY A 273 -19.16 -10.19 13.97
CA GLY A 273 -19.92 -9.38 14.92
C GLY A 273 -19.12 -8.36 15.72
N ALA A 274 -17.79 -8.43 15.76
CA ALA A 274 -16.98 -7.40 16.36
C ALA A 274 -17.01 -6.11 15.53
N ARG A 275 -16.96 -4.96 16.21
CA ARG A 275 -17.01 -3.64 15.57
C ARG A 275 -16.01 -2.71 16.21
N TYR A 276 -15.55 -1.74 15.42
CA TYR A 276 -14.73 -0.64 15.92
C TYR A 276 -15.62 0.60 16.02
N GLU A 277 -15.81 1.09 17.24
CA GLU A 277 -16.63 2.26 17.54
C GLU A 277 -15.94 3.10 18.63
N ASP A 278 -15.97 4.42 18.50
CA ASP A 278 -15.47 5.37 19.52
C ASP A 278 -14.05 5.07 20.07
N GLY A 279 -13.16 4.59 19.21
CA GLY A 279 -11.77 4.29 19.63
C GLY A 279 -11.58 2.92 20.29
N ALA A 280 -12.61 2.10 20.34
CA ALA A 280 -12.56 0.75 20.90
C ALA A 280 -13.07 -0.31 19.92
N ILE A 281 -12.55 -1.51 20.03
CA ILE A 281 -13.09 -2.72 19.38
C ILE A 281 -14.03 -3.38 20.38
N LEU A 282 -15.30 -3.45 20.01
CA LEU A 282 -16.33 -4.15 20.78
C LEU A 282 -16.29 -5.63 20.44
N LEU A 283 -16.08 -6.49 21.43
CA LEU A 283 -15.92 -7.94 21.29
C LEU A 283 -16.90 -8.69 22.19
N GLY A 284 -17.24 -9.92 21.79
CA GLY A 284 -17.78 -10.90 22.76
C GLY A 284 -16.74 -11.22 23.83
N VAL A 285 -17.19 -11.66 25.01
CA VAL A 285 -16.32 -11.94 26.17
C VAL A 285 -15.19 -12.94 25.86
N ARG A 286 -15.40 -13.83 24.89
CA ARG A 286 -14.41 -14.80 24.40
C ARG A 286 -13.80 -14.42 23.07
N GLY A 287 -14.15 -13.25 22.52
CA GLY A 287 -13.67 -12.76 21.24
C GLY A 287 -12.17 -12.49 21.25
N ARG A 288 -11.51 -12.73 20.13
CA ARG A 288 -10.10 -12.41 19.92
C ARG A 288 -9.94 -11.63 18.62
N VAL A 289 -9.03 -10.69 18.62
CA VAL A 289 -8.68 -9.84 17.48
C VAL A 289 -7.28 -10.20 17.03
N LYS A 290 -7.12 -10.45 15.73
CA LYS A 290 -5.80 -10.66 15.13
C LYS A 290 -5.24 -9.33 14.68
N LEU A 291 -4.07 -8.97 15.19
CA LEU A 291 -3.37 -7.75 14.83
C LEU A 291 -2.65 -7.92 13.49
N LEU A 292 -2.76 -6.92 12.62
CA LEU A 292 -2.11 -6.84 11.33
C LEU A 292 -1.08 -5.72 11.32
N GLY A 293 0.11 -5.95 10.75
CA GLY A 293 1.16 -4.94 10.66
C GLY A 293 1.86 -4.61 11.99
N ALA A 294 1.52 -5.31 13.08
CA ALA A 294 2.02 -5.01 14.43
C ALA A 294 3.29 -5.80 14.82
N SER A 295 3.76 -6.72 13.98
CA SER A 295 4.94 -7.54 14.30
C SER A 295 6.16 -6.70 14.69
N GLY A 296 6.79 -7.02 15.81
CA GLY A 296 7.95 -6.29 16.35
C GLY A 296 7.63 -5.04 17.15
N LEU A 297 6.34 -4.66 17.31
CA LEU A 297 5.95 -3.61 18.25
C LEU A 297 5.96 -4.12 19.69
N GLU A 298 6.17 -3.22 20.63
CA GLU A 298 5.91 -3.47 22.04
C GLU A 298 4.40 -3.28 22.30
N ALA A 299 3.73 -4.32 22.80
CA ALA A 299 2.35 -4.25 23.20
C ALA A 299 2.23 -4.20 24.73
N SER A 300 1.56 -3.18 25.24
CA SER A 300 1.17 -3.09 26.64
C SER A 300 -0.32 -3.34 26.76
N TYR A 301 -0.69 -4.30 27.61
CA TYR A 301 -2.04 -4.80 27.77
C TYR A 301 -2.28 -5.11 29.25
N GLY A 302 -3.05 -4.30 29.93
CA GLY A 302 -3.17 -4.37 31.37
C GLY A 302 -1.83 -4.14 32.07
N ALA A 303 -1.39 -5.09 32.90
CA ALA A 303 -0.11 -5.06 33.59
C ALA A 303 1.04 -5.73 32.81
N SER A 304 0.76 -6.32 31.65
CA SER A 304 1.75 -7.05 30.85
C SER A 304 2.25 -6.23 29.67
N THR A 305 3.55 -6.35 29.39
CA THR A 305 4.17 -5.80 28.18
C THR A 305 4.95 -6.90 27.50
N HIS A 306 4.77 -7.07 26.21
CA HIS A 306 5.47 -8.06 25.41
C HIS A 306 5.68 -7.57 23.97
N PHE A 307 6.59 -8.18 23.25
CA PHE A 307 6.72 -7.94 21.82
C PHE A 307 5.65 -8.69 21.03
N VAL A 308 5.02 -8.00 20.09
CA VAL A 308 4.04 -8.60 19.19
C VAL A 308 4.77 -9.51 18.21
N SER A 309 4.50 -10.82 18.30
CA SER A 309 4.92 -11.78 17.28
C SER A 309 3.88 -11.85 16.15
N ALA A 310 4.27 -12.24 14.97
CA ALA A 310 3.34 -12.35 13.85
C ALA A 310 2.82 -13.80 13.71
N PRO A 311 1.51 -14.04 13.52
CA PRO A 311 0.37 -13.15 13.80
C PRO A 311 -0.02 -13.19 15.29
N ASP A 312 -0.14 -12.05 15.93
CA ASP A 312 -0.56 -11.98 17.33
C ASP A 312 -2.07 -11.77 17.45
N THR A 313 -2.67 -12.41 18.45
CA THR A 313 -4.08 -12.29 18.76
C THR A 313 -4.26 -11.77 20.18
N VAL A 314 -5.03 -10.71 20.31
CA VAL A 314 -5.40 -10.11 21.59
C VAL A 314 -6.88 -10.32 21.87
N GLY A 315 -7.26 -10.45 23.11
CA GLY A 315 -8.63 -10.61 23.56
C GLY A 315 -8.89 -9.91 24.88
N LEU A 316 -10.13 -9.93 25.33
CA LEU A 316 -10.50 -9.34 26.62
C LEU A 316 -9.85 -10.11 27.79
N SER A 317 -9.27 -9.38 28.73
CA SER A 317 -8.75 -9.94 29.97
C SER A 317 -9.88 -10.07 30.96
N ARG A 318 -10.24 -11.30 31.32
CA ARG A 318 -11.31 -11.60 32.30
C ARG A 318 -12.67 -10.96 31.99
N GLY A 319 -12.95 -10.62 30.73
CA GLY A 319 -14.20 -9.98 30.33
C GLY A 319 -14.31 -8.48 30.66
N GLU A 320 -13.23 -7.86 31.09
CA GLU A 320 -13.17 -6.42 31.38
C GLU A 320 -12.59 -5.65 30.18
N GLY A 321 -13.00 -4.39 30.04
CA GLY A 321 -12.45 -3.48 29.05
C GLY A 321 -10.97 -3.21 29.32
N THR A 322 -10.18 -3.16 28.26
CA THR A 322 -8.73 -2.99 28.35
C THR A 322 -8.22 -2.12 27.21
N VAL A 323 -7.28 -1.23 27.53
CA VAL A 323 -6.59 -0.43 26.51
C VAL A 323 -5.34 -1.19 26.06
N LEU A 324 -5.28 -1.48 24.77
CA LEU A 324 -4.07 -1.98 24.12
C LEU A 324 -3.25 -0.79 23.62
N ARG A 325 -2.01 -0.72 24.04
CA ARG A 325 -1.03 0.26 23.54
C ARG A 325 0.03 -0.47 22.74
N LEU A 326 0.33 0.06 21.56
CA LEU A 326 1.34 -0.46 20.67
C LEU A 326 2.38 0.63 20.44
N ARG A 327 3.65 0.33 20.70
CA ARG A 327 4.74 1.26 20.61
C ARG A 327 5.86 0.74 19.71
N GLU A 328 6.44 1.62 18.92
CA GLU A 328 7.65 1.31 18.17
C GLU A 328 8.86 1.31 19.11
N PRO A 329 9.63 0.19 19.21
CA PRO A 329 10.76 0.09 20.11
C PRO A 329 11.79 1.21 19.89
N GLY A 330 12.25 1.81 20.99
CA GLY A 330 13.26 2.88 20.95
C GLY A 330 12.77 4.23 20.44
N THR A 331 11.45 4.39 20.22
CA THR A 331 10.84 5.65 19.79
C THR A 331 9.75 6.13 20.75
N ALA A 332 9.28 7.36 20.54
CA ALA A 332 8.10 7.88 21.25
C ALA A 332 6.79 7.59 20.51
N SER A 333 6.85 6.90 19.35
CA SER A 333 5.68 6.61 18.53
C SER A 333 4.83 5.53 19.16
N GLU A 334 3.60 5.87 19.53
CA GLU A 334 2.64 5.00 20.17
C GLU A 334 1.25 5.20 19.55
N VAL A 335 0.50 4.12 19.47
CA VAL A 335 -0.93 4.12 19.15
C VAL A 335 -1.66 3.26 20.16
N GLN A 336 -2.91 3.61 20.44
CA GLN A 336 -3.74 2.88 21.39
C GLN A 336 -5.18 2.74 20.90
N PHE A 337 -5.82 1.66 21.29
CA PHE A 337 -7.25 1.45 21.11
C PHE A 337 -7.81 0.60 22.25
N GLY A 338 -9.10 0.78 22.53
CA GLY A 338 -9.82 -0.01 23.52
C GLY A 338 -10.18 -1.40 22.98
N LEU A 339 -10.18 -2.39 23.88
CA LEU A 339 -10.91 -3.64 23.71
C LEU A 339 -12.00 -3.64 24.75
N GLU A 340 -13.26 -3.63 24.37
CA GLU A 340 -14.39 -3.55 25.28
C GLU A 340 -15.34 -4.72 25.08
N PRO A 341 -15.91 -5.28 26.17
CA PRO A 341 -16.91 -6.30 26.05
C PRO A 341 -18.16 -5.70 25.42
N ARG A 342 -18.65 -6.34 24.39
CA ARG A 342 -19.96 -6.01 23.85
C ARG A 342 -21.01 -6.69 24.72
N THR A 343 -21.56 -5.95 25.65
CA THR A 343 -22.67 -6.42 26.47
C THR A 343 -23.98 -6.05 25.80
N LEU A 344 -24.77 -7.05 25.47
CA LEU A 344 -26.14 -6.91 25.02
C LEU A 344 -27.07 -7.23 26.18
N HIS A 345 -28.05 -6.38 26.41
CA HIS A 345 -29.13 -6.61 27.36
C HIS A 345 -30.42 -6.83 26.58
N ALA A 346 -31.12 -7.90 26.90
CA ALA A 346 -32.43 -8.21 26.36
C ALA A 346 -33.45 -8.18 27.50
N ASP A 347 -34.41 -7.25 27.38
CA ASP A 347 -35.61 -7.25 28.21
C ASP A 347 -36.63 -8.17 27.54
N VAL A 348 -36.82 -9.35 28.13
CA VAL A 348 -37.69 -10.41 27.61
C VAL A 348 -38.99 -10.38 28.41
N GLN A 349 -40.10 -10.30 27.71
CA GLN A 349 -41.45 -10.31 28.32
C GLN A 349 -42.31 -11.38 27.66
N ILE A 350 -42.91 -12.24 28.47
CA ILE A 350 -43.83 -13.24 28.03
C ILE A 350 -45.24 -12.89 28.52
N THR A 351 -46.19 -12.80 27.57
CA THR A 351 -47.58 -12.40 27.84
C THR A 351 -48.59 -13.32 27.16
N PRO A 352 -49.79 -13.53 27.73
CA PRO A 352 -50.22 -13.13 29.06
C PRO A 352 -49.54 -13.98 30.15
N LYS A 353 -49.37 -13.44 31.38
CA LYS A 353 -48.72 -14.18 32.47
C LYS A 353 -49.51 -15.39 32.96
N HIS A 354 -50.81 -15.42 32.68
CA HIS A 354 -51.73 -16.50 33.05
C HIS A 354 -52.59 -16.89 31.83
N PRO A 355 -52.03 -17.60 30.83
CA PRO A 355 -52.74 -17.92 29.63
C PRO A 355 -53.83 -18.98 29.93
N HIS A 356 -55.01 -18.78 29.34
CA HIS A 356 -56.07 -19.75 29.33
C HIS A 356 -55.94 -20.65 28.13
N TRP A 357 -55.63 -21.88 28.37
CA TRP A 357 -55.51 -22.92 27.35
C TRP A 357 -56.87 -23.40 26.85
N PRO A 358 -57.10 -23.62 25.54
CA PRO A 358 -56.22 -23.37 24.38
C PRO A 358 -56.48 -22.01 23.71
N GLN A 359 -57.12 -21.08 24.37
CA GLN A 359 -57.67 -19.88 23.77
C GLN A 359 -56.65 -18.75 23.62
N ASP A 360 -55.67 -18.70 24.52
CA ASP A 360 -54.69 -17.66 24.49
C ASP A 360 -53.41 -18.08 23.76
N MET A 361 -52.93 -17.22 22.84
CA MET A 361 -51.59 -17.32 22.29
C MET A 361 -50.61 -16.66 23.23
N ILE A 362 -49.46 -17.28 23.42
CA ILE A 362 -48.38 -16.73 24.20
C ILE A 362 -47.53 -15.83 23.27
N GLU A 363 -47.50 -14.55 23.58
CA GLU A 363 -46.64 -13.61 22.89
C GLU A 363 -45.35 -13.43 23.65
N VAL A 364 -44.22 -13.44 22.96
CA VAL A 364 -42.91 -13.11 23.48
C VAL A 364 -42.43 -11.82 22.81
N THR A 365 -42.13 -10.83 23.63
CA THR A 365 -41.57 -9.57 23.22
C THR A 365 -40.18 -9.42 23.79
N VAL A 366 -39.20 -9.04 22.97
CA VAL A 366 -37.82 -8.83 23.38
C VAL A 366 -37.38 -7.45 22.94
N LYS A 367 -36.91 -6.63 23.88
CA LYS A 367 -36.28 -5.34 23.60
C LYS A 367 -34.77 -5.46 23.83
N LEU A 368 -33.99 -5.00 22.86
CA LEU A 368 -32.55 -5.11 22.87
C LEU A 368 -31.89 -3.77 23.16
N PHE A 369 -30.92 -3.76 24.09
CA PHE A 369 -30.19 -2.57 24.51
C PHE A 369 -28.68 -2.89 24.57
N ASP A 370 -27.86 -1.86 24.33
CA ASP A 370 -26.42 -1.93 24.61
C ASP A 370 -26.13 -1.76 26.11
N ALA A 371 -24.85 -1.86 26.50
CA ALA A 371 -24.40 -1.66 27.89
C ALA A 371 -24.75 -0.27 28.46
N ARG A 372 -25.01 0.72 27.62
CA ARG A 372 -25.38 2.09 28.01
C ARG A 372 -26.89 2.30 28.03
N GLY A 373 -27.67 1.24 27.83
CA GLY A 373 -29.13 1.32 27.78
C GLY A 373 -29.70 1.93 26.51
N ARG A 374 -28.91 2.10 25.46
CA ARG A 374 -29.38 2.60 24.17
C ARG A 374 -29.95 1.44 23.34
N ALA A 375 -31.03 1.72 22.62
CA ALA A 375 -31.61 0.77 21.67
C ALA A 375 -30.59 0.34 20.60
N VAL A 376 -30.48 -0.96 20.33
CA VAL A 376 -29.58 -1.49 19.30
C VAL A 376 -30.30 -1.60 17.96
N SER A 377 -29.55 -1.36 16.87
CA SER A 377 -30.09 -1.44 15.51
C SER A 377 -30.39 -2.90 15.09
N GLU A 378 -31.14 -3.07 14.01
CA GLU A 378 -31.43 -4.37 13.39
C GLU A 378 -30.20 -5.14 12.94
N SER A 379 -29.08 -4.43 12.69
CA SER A 379 -27.84 -5.06 12.27
C SER A 379 -27.17 -5.91 13.34
N VAL A 380 -27.57 -5.78 14.61
CA VAL A 380 -27.07 -6.61 15.71
C VAL A 380 -27.72 -7.97 15.67
N GLN A 381 -26.93 -9.00 15.41
CA GLN A 381 -27.41 -10.37 15.37
C GLN A 381 -27.62 -10.91 16.80
N VAL A 382 -28.70 -11.64 17.02
CA VAL A 382 -28.98 -12.35 18.27
C VAL A 382 -29.42 -13.76 17.98
N LYS A 383 -29.25 -14.62 18.97
CA LYS A 383 -29.65 -16.05 18.90
C LYS A 383 -30.75 -16.30 19.92
N PRO A 384 -32.02 -16.14 19.53
CA PRO A 384 -33.13 -16.43 20.42
C PRO A 384 -33.35 -17.96 20.48
N LEU A 385 -33.60 -18.46 21.67
CA LEU A 385 -33.94 -19.84 21.96
C LEU A 385 -35.23 -19.87 22.74
N VAL A 386 -36.25 -20.55 22.23
CA VAL A 386 -37.49 -20.81 22.95
C VAL A 386 -37.50 -22.27 23.34
N LEU A 387 -37.74 -22.54 24.61
CA LEU A 387 -37.88 -23.92 25.14
C LEU A 387 -39.27 -24.04 25.71
N VAL A 388 -39.92 -25.13 25.37
CA VAL A 388 -41.16 -25.59 26.04
C VAL A 388 -40.78 -26.87 26.81
N ASP A 389 -40.87 -26.79 28.14
CA ASP A 389 -40.23 -27.71 29.07
C ASP A 389 -38.69 -27.73 28.84
N VAL A 390 -38.12 -28.68 28.23
CA VAL A 390 -36.70 -28.74 27.89
C VAL A 390 -36.47 -28.92 26.37
N GLN A 391 -37.52 -28.84 25.59
CA GLN A 391 -37.44 -29.07 24.16
C GLN A 391 -37.38 -27.73 23.41
N PRO A 392 -36.41 -27.55 22.51
CA PRO A 392 -36.36 -26.34 21.70
C PRO A 392 -37.55 -26.31 20.73
N LEU A 393 -38.19 -25.17 20.68
CA LEU A 393 -39.26 -24.87 19.75
C LEU A 393 -38.75 -23.91 18.67
N ASP A 394 -38.85 -24.28 17.44
CA ASP A 394 -38.56 -23.38 16.31
C ASP A 394 -39.73 -22.44 16.08
N VAL A 395 -39.49 -21.15 16.27
CA VAL A 395 -40.48 -20.09 16.13
C VAL A 395 -39.95 -19.01 15.17
N LYS A 396 -40.86 -18.43 14.40
CA LYS A 396 -40.53 -17.33 13.49
C LYS A 396 -40.53 -16.01 14.25
N TRP A 397 -39.36 -15.40 14.34
CA TRP A 397 -39.23 -14.08 14.94
C TRP A 397 -39.45 -12.98 13.89
N LEU A 398 -40.23 -11.98 14.29
CA LEU A 398 -40.39 -10.72 13.56
C LEU A 398 -39.56 -9.66 14.30
N ARG A 399 -38.78 -8.90 13.54
CA ARG A 399 -37.89 -7.88 14.09
C ARG A 399 -38.15 -6.53 13.46
N SER A 400 -38.19 -5.50 14.28
CA SER A 400 -38.26 -4.10 13.86
C SER A 400 -37.40 -3.28 14.80
N GLU A 401 -36.33 -2.68 14.30
CA GLU A 401 -35.34 -1.95 15.11
C GLU A 401 -34.78 -2.79 16.27
N ASN A 402 -34.99 -2.32 17.52
CA ASN A 402 -34.56 -3.03 18.71
C ASN A 402 -35.63 -3.98 19.31
N LEU A 403 -36.79 -4.09 18.65
CA LEU A 403 -37.89 -4.93 19.09
C LEU A 403 -37.94 -6.23 18.29
N MET A 404 -38.04 -7.35 18.97
CA MET A 404 -38.32 -8.64 18.40
C MET A 404 -39.57 -9.21 19.04
N HIS A 405 -40.40 -9.86 18.27
CA HIS A 405 -41.58 -10.55 18.79
C HIS A 405 -41.83 -11.87 18.08
N THR A 406 -42.43 -12.80 18.79
CA THR A 406 -42.90 -14.07 18.26
C THR A 406 -44.13 -14.53 19.02
N PHE A 407 -44.88 -15.44 18.41
CA PHE A 407 -46.00 -16.12 19.05
C PHE A 407 -45.67 -17.57 19.24
N ILE A 408 -45.88 -18.08 20.44
CA ILE A 408 -45.69 -19.49 20.77
C ILE A 408 -47.06 -20.17 20.64
N PRO A 409 -47.19 -21.12 19.76
CA PRO A 409 -48.41 -21.90 19.65
C PRO A 409 -48.60 -22.74 20.94
N ALA A 410 -49.83 -22.89 21.33
CA ALA A 410 -50.15 -23.70 22.49
C ALA A 410 -49.68 -25.16 22.25
N PRO A 411 -48.98 -25.74 23.25
CA PRO A 411 -48.53 -27.14 23.14
C PRO A 411 -49.71 -28.09 23.01
N VAL A 412 -49.51 -29.19 22.28
CA VAL A 412 -50.54 -30.19 22.05
C VAL A 412 -50.71 -31.16 23.23
N THR A 413 -49.72 -31.16 24.11
CA THR A 413 -49.69 -32.03 25.30
C THR A 413 -50.43 -31.42 26.48
N ARG A 414 -50.98 -32.21 27.38
CA ARG A 414 -51.60 -31.70 28.61
C ARG A 414 -50.50 -31.29 29.61
N GLY A 415 -50.51 -29.98 30.00
CA GLY A 415 -49.54 -29.43 30.92
C GLY A 415 -49.71 -29.80 32.41
N PRO A 416 -48.93 -29.22 33.33
CA PRO A 416 -48.31 -27.89 33.20
C PRO A 416 -47.05 -27.93 32.34
N TRP A 417 -46.73 -26.76 31.72
CA TRP A 417 -45.50 -26.59 30.97
C TRP A 417 -44.71 -25.39 31.51
N VAL A 418 -43.40 -25.41 31.25
CA VAL A 418 -42.53 -24.29 31.47
C VAL A 418 -42.09 -23.71 30.12
N VAL A 419 -42.50 -22.49 29.79
CA VAL A 419 -41.99 -21.77 28.63
C VAL A 419 -40.81 -20.95 29.08
N ARG A 420 -39.65 -21.17 28.48
CA ARG A 420 -38.42 -20.43 28.73
C ARG A 420 -37.96 -19.79 27.43
N VAL A 421 -37.58 -18.51 27.52
CA VAL A 421 -37.01 -17.78 26.43
C VAL A 421 -35.61 -17.29 26.84
N GLU A 422 -34.63 -17.63 26.08
CA GLU A 422 -33.25 -17.23 26.27
C GLU A 422 -32.77 -16.46 25.04
N ILE A 423 -32.13 -15.34 25.26
CA ILE A 423 -31.53 -14.53 24.21
C ILE A 423 -30.03 -14.53 24.43
N ALA A 424 -29.29 -14.98 23.46
CA ALA A 424 -27.84 -14.82 23.40
C ALA A 424 -27.46 -13.84 22.30
N ASP A 425 -26.33 -13.17 22.48
CA ASP A 425 -25.76 -12.34 21.43
C ASP A 425 -25.15 -13.18 20.29
N GLU A 426 -24.61 -12.51 19.29
CA GLU A 426 -23.99 -13.18 18.16
C GLU A 426 -22.77 -14.04 18.52
N PHE A 427 -22.14 -13.77 19.66
CA PHE A 427 -21.00 -14.53 20.19
C PHE A 427 -21.45 -15.75 21.03
N GLY A 428 -22.74 -15.82 21.38
CA GLY A 428 -23.30 -16.84 22.25
C GLY A 428 -23.28 -16.48 23.73
N ASP A 429 -22.95 -15.23 24.08
CA ASP A 429 -23.02 -14.74 25.45
C ASP A 429 -24.49 -14.45 25.82
N PRO A 430 -24.95 -14.81 27.03
CA PRO A 430 -26.33 -14.61 27.42
C PRO A 430 -26.66 -13.11 27.57
N ALA A 431 -27.72 -12.67 26.90
CA ALA A 431 -28.18 -11.27 26.91
C ALA A 431 -29.42 -11.06 27.78
N GLY A 432 -30.28 -12.04 27.87
CA GLY A 432 -31.49 -11.96 28.65
C GLY A 432 -32.25 -13.28 28.66
N ARG A 433 -33.14 -13.42 29.63
CA ARG A 433 -34.04 -14.58 29.75
C ARG A 433 -35.29 -14.23 30.49
N ASP A 434 -36.37 -14.93 30.18
CA ASP A 434 -37.59 -14.96 30.97
C ASP A 434 -38.20 -16.38 30.93
N PHE A 435 -39.02 -16.67 31.88
CA PHE A 435 -39.72 -17.92 31.92
C PHE A 435 -41.16 -17.77 32.46
N MET A 436 -42.05 -18.65 32.08
CA MET A 436 -43.40 -18.65 32.55
C MET A 436 -43.88 -20.10 32.71
N GLU A 437 -44.58 -20.36 33.82
CA GLU A 437 -45.31 -21.60 34.02
C GLU A 437 -46.72 -21.47 33.48
N VAL A 438 -47.09 -22.39 32.60
CA VAL A 438 -48.41 -22.44 32.00
C VAL A 438 -49.16 -23.59 32.62
N ALA A 439 -50.24 -23.23 33.35
CA ALA A 439 -51.11 -24.26 33.90
C ALA A 439 -51.78 -25.12 32.81
N GLY A 440 -51.78 -26.42 32.99
CA GLY A 440 -52.54 -27.29 32.10
C GLY A 440 -54.06 -27.06 32.24
N PRO A 441 -54.83 -27.50 31.23
CA PRO A 441 -56.29 -27.46 31.37
C PRO A 441 -56.71 -28.16 32.65
N GLU A 442 -57.48 -27.48 33.46
CA GLU A 442 -58.05 -28.06 34.67
C GLU A 442 -58.73 -29.39 34.28
N SER A 443 -58.26 -30.47 34.88
CA SER A 443 -59.00 -31.72 34.75
C SER A 443 -60.37 -31.45 35.34
N ASP A 444 -61.39 -31.43 34.49
CA ASP A 444 -62.79 -31.52 34.98
C ASP A 444 -62.83 -32.65 35.95
N ARG A 445 -62.72 -32.32 37.23
CA ARG A 445 -63.09 -33.25 38.29
C ARG A 445 -64.57 -33.42 38.13
N VAL A 446 -64.97 -34.44 37.33
CA VAL A 446 -66.30 -34.98 37.33
C VAL A 446 -66.57 -35.37 38.75
N SER A 447 -67.22 -34.52 39.46
CA SER A 447 -67.81 -34.82 40.76
C SER A 447 -68.94 -35.84 40.49
N THR A 448 -68.59 -37.06 40.48
CA THR A 448 -69.59 -38.14 40.61
C THR A 448 -70.08 -38.14 42.06
N ARG A 449 -71.26 -37.57 42.24
CA ARG A 449 -72.11 -37.88 43.40
C ARG A 449 -72.87 -39.12 43.11
#